data_e9199d188df9cbacb59fb2f3ca539b4c
#
_entry.id   e9199d188df9cbacb59fb2f3ca539b4c
#
_cell.length_a   1.000
_cell.length_b   1.000
_cell.length_c   1.000
_cell.angle_alpha   90.00
_cell.angle_beta   90.00
_cell.angle_gamma   90.00
#
_symmetry.space_group_name_H-M   'P 1'
#
loop_
_entity.id
_entity.type
_entity.pdbx_description
1 polymer ?
#
loop_
_entity_poly.entity_id
_entity_poly.type
_entity_poly.pdbx_seq_one_letter_code
_entity_poly.pdbx_strand_id
1 'polypeptide(L)'
;MDKILFFDIDGTLGQHGVITESNLKALHLLKEKGYKTFICTGRAPFYASRLFGNLVSGIISCNGRYILYEGKKLYSRAFTKEQLDYYVHKLDQGKLGAMFVSDDKALKYHLNQKQEVDLEKEYGIEHLVDSLEGDFYTFDMFYQSQTMVEIFKEDLIINDHGGMGSCDCSTIEFDKGSAIAYLLDYFHIDKDNAYAFGDGYNDQAMFREVGHGIAMGNAVDVL
;
A
#
# COMPACT_ATOMS: atom_id res chain seq x y z
N MET A 1 0.16 -28.45 5.84
CA MET A 1 -0.71 -27.30 6.12
C MET A 1 -0.20 -26.14 5.28
N ASP A 2 -1.08 -25.51 4.53
CA ASP A 2 -0.72 -24.40 3.65
C ASP A 2 -0.47 -23.16 4.53
N LYS A 3 0.75 -22.63 4.47
CA LYS A 3 1.10 -21.39 5.15
C LYS A 3 1.00 -20.23 4.18
N ILE A 4 0.57 -19.08 4.70
CA ILE A 4 0.51 -17.82 3.97
C ILE A 4 1.31 -16.74 4.71
N LEU A 5 2.10 -15.99 3.96
CA LEU A 5 2.99 -14.97 4.51
C LEU A 5 2.75 -13.63 3.80
N PHE A 6 2.63 -12.58 4.58
CA PHE A 6 2.41 -11.21 4.12
C PHE A 6 3.61 -10.35 4.49
N PHE A 7 4.11 -9.57 3.55
CA PHE A 7 5.29 -8.73 3.72
C PHE A 7 4.99 -7.30 3.33
N ASP A 8 5.25 -6.36 4.21
CA ASP A 8 5.37 -4.97 3.81
C ASP A 8 6.66 -4.74 3.02
N ILE A 9 6.78 -3.61 2.31
CA ILE A 9 7.94 -3.27 1.48
C ILE A 9 8.89 -2.35 2.24
N ASP A 10 8.44 -1.12 2.50
CA ASP A 10 9.29 -0.02 2.93
C ASP A 10 9.62 -0.13 4.42
N GLY A 11 10.88 -0.38 4.75
CA GLY A 11 11.33 -0.68 6.12
C GLY A 11 11.29 -2.17 6.48
N THR A 12 10.65 -3.01 5.67
CA THR A 12 10.53 -4.47 5.88
C THR A 12 11.36 -5.27 4.87
N LEU A 13 10.97 -5.35 3.61
CA LEU A 13 11.73 -6.06 2.58
C LEU A 13 12.85 -5.22 1.97
N GLY A 14 12.67 -3.92 1.95
CA GLY A 14 13.61 -2.97 1.36
C GLY A 14 13.28 -1.54 1.69
N GLN A 15 13.92 -0.62 1.00
CA GLN A 15 13.71 0.81 1.16
C GLN A 15 13.94 1.54 -0.17
N HIS A 16 13.07 2.49 -0.51
CA HIS A 16 13.17 3.28 -1.75
C HIS A 16 13.32 2.42 -3.03
N GLY A 17 12.60 1.31 -3.10
CA GLY A 17 12.65 0.39 -4.25
C GLY A 17 13.88 -0.51 -4.32
N VAL A 18 14.77 -0.45 -3.33
CA VAL A 18 15.95 -1.31 -3.24
C VAL A 18 15.68 -2.45 -2.27
N ILE A 19 15.60 -3.67 -2.80
CA ILE A 19 15.38 -4.89 -2.00
C ILE A 19 16.74 -5.55 -1.74
N THR A 20 16.99 -5.98 -0.52
CA THR A 20 18.25 -6.64 -0.18
C THR A 20 18.36 -8.01 -0.82
N GLU A 21 19.58 -8.44 -1.17
CA GLU A 21 19.82 -9.75 -1.76
C GLU A 21 19.37 -10.90 -0.83
N SER A 22 19.50 -10.72 0.48
CA SER A 22 19.05 -11.71 1.47
C SER A 22 17.53 -11.88 1.43
N ASN A 23 16.76 -10.78 1.30
CA ASN A 23 15.31 -10.82 1.21
C ASN A 23 14.83 -11.42 -0.11
N LEU A 24 15.51 -11.12 -1.22
CA LEU A 24 15.21 -11.77 -2.51
C LEU A 24 15.43 -13.30 -2.42
N LYS A 25 16.53 -13.74 -1.84
CA LYS A 25 16.80 -15.15 -1.59
C LYS A 25 15.74 -15.81 -0.70
N ALA A 26 15.31 -15.13 0.35
CA ALA A 26 14.26 -15.63 1.24
C ALA A 26 12.93 -15.82 0.50
N LEU A 27 12.49 -14.84 -0.31
CA LEU A 27 11.28 -14.96 -1.13
C LEU A 27 11.37 -16.12 -2.12
N HIS A 28 12.51 -16.31 -2.79
CA HIS A 28 12.73 -17.47 -3.67
C HIS A 28 12.59 -18.79 -2.91
N LEU A 29 13.21 -18.93 -1.74
CA LEU A 29 13.13 -20.14 -0.92
C LEU A 29 11.70 -20.42 -0.45
N LEU A 30 10.93 -19.39 -0.08
CA LEU A 30 9.53 -19.55 0.31
C LEU A 30 8.68 -20.06 -0.87
N LYS A 31 8.91 -19.49 -2.06
CA LYS A 31 8.25 -19.92 -3.29
C LYS A 31 8.58 -21.38 -3.65
N GLU A 32 9.85 -21.77 -3.58
CA GLU A 32 10.29 -23.16 -3.81
C GLU A 32 9.67 -24.15 -2.83
N LYS A 33 9.42 -23.72 -1.59
CA LYS A 33 8.72 -24.52 -0.56
C LYS A 33 7.20 -24.56 -0.75
N GLY A 34 6.65 -23.87 -1.75
CA GLY A 34 5.23 -23.84 -2.06
C GLY A 34 4.38 -23.02 -1.08
N TYR A 35 5.00 -22.13 -0.28
CA TYR A 35 4.24 -21.24 0.58
C TYR A 35 3.57 -20.13 -0.24
N LYS A 36 2.35 -19.75 0.15
CA LYS A 36 1.69 -18.58 -0.42
C LYS A 36 2.32 -17.31 0.18
N THR A 37 2.91 -16.50 -0.67
CA THR A 37 3.56 -15.24 -0.26
C THR A 37 2.89 -14.06 -0.92
N PHE A 38 2.59 -13.03 -0.15
CA PHE A 38 1.96 -11.79 -0.61
C PHE A 38 2.77 -10.57 -0.16
N ILE A 39 2.96 -9.63 -1.08
CA ILE A 39 3.32 -8.26 -0.70
C ILE A 39 2.06 -7.59 -0.18
N CYS A 40 2.19 -6.74 0.86
CA CYS A 40 1.08 -5.98 1.43
C CYS A 40 1.51 -4.53 1.67
N THR A 41 1.15 -3.62 0.77
CA THR A 41 1.74 -2.27 0.70
C THR A 41 0.71 -1.19 0.41
N GLY A 42 1.02 0.06 0.80
CA GLY A 42 0.31 1.27 0.34
C GLY A 42 0.60 1.62 -1.12
N ARG A 43 1.73 1.14 -1.65
CA ARG A 43 2.21 1.44 -3.00
C ARG A 43 1.25 1.01 -4.11
N ALA A 44 1.45 1.62 -5.30
CA ALA A 44 0.71 1.30 -6.51
C ALA A 44 0.88 -0.15 -6.97
N PRO A 45 -0.15 -0.80 -7.56
CA PRO A 45 -0.07 -2.16 -8.08
C PRO A 45 1.04 -2.35 -9.11
N PHE A 46 1.21 -1.42 -10.06
CA PHE A 46 2.24 -1.49 -11.09
C PHE A 46 3.66 -1.38 -10.48
N TYR A 47 3.83 -0.54 -9.45
CA TYR A 47 5.10 -0.40 -8.74
C TYR A 47 5.50 -1.71 -8.03
N ALA A 48 4.60 -2.26 -7.22
CA ALA A 48 4.85 -3.50 -6.50
C ALA A 48 5.03 -4.70 -7.46
N SER A 49 4.27 -4.75 -8.56
CA SER A 49 4.40 -5.80 -9.59
C SER A 49 5.74 -5.75 -10.30
N ARG A 50 6.28 -4.57 -10.58
CA ARG A 50 7.61 -4.40 -11.19
C ARG A 50 8.71 -4.99 -10.30
N LEU A 51 8.60 -4.84 -8.98
CA LEU A 51 9.61 -5.32 -8.02
C LEU A 51 9.45 -6.81 -7.67
N PHE A 52 8.23 -7.29 -7.54
CA PHE A 52 7.95 -8.57 -6.90
C PHE A 52 7.10 -9.54 -7.74
N GLY A 53 6.55 -9.13 -8.88
CA GLY A 53 5.52 -9.89 -9.60
C GLY A 53 5.88 -11.36 -9.91
N ASN A 54 7.17 -11.65 -10.11
CA ASN A 54 7.66 -13.02 -10.37
C ASN A 54 8.14 -13.74 -9.12
N LEU A 55 8.19 -13.08 -7.97
CA LEU A 55 8.79 -13.62 -6.73
C LEU A 55 7.74 -14.10 -5.73
N VAL A 56 6.52 -13.56 -5.82
CA VAL A 56 5.45 -13.81 -4.85
C VAL A 56 4.21 -14.41 -5.52
N SER A 57 3.31 -14.97 -4.72
CA SER A 57 2.03 -15.51 -5.19
C SER A 57 1.06 -14.40 -5.57
N GLY A 58 1.13 -13.27 -4.85
CA GLY A 58 0.24 -12.14 -5.09
C GLY A 58 0.68 -10.85 -4.42
N ILE A 59 -0.08 -9.79 -4.65
CA ILE A 59 0.21 -8.44 -4.17
C ILE A 59 -1.10 -7.82 -3.66
N ILE A 60 -1.08 -7.37 -2.43
CA ILE A 60 -2.07 -6.46 -1.84
C ILE A 60 -1.47 -5.05 -1.97
N SER A 61 -2.14 -4.18 -2.72
CA SER A 61 -1.72 -2.80 -2.98
C SER A 61 -2.75 -1.79 -2.49
N CYS A 62 -2.40 -0.51 -2.54
CA CYS A 62 -3.30 0.60 -2.19
C CYS A 62 -3.93 0.40 -0.79
N ASN A 63 -3.09 0.02 0.21
CA ASN A 63 -3.52 -0.27 1.57
C ASN A 63 -4.71 -1.26 1.64
N GLY A 64 -4.70 -2.30 0.80
CA GLY A 64 -5.71 -3.37 0.82
C GLY A 64 -6.81 -3.26 -0.24
N ARG A 65 -6.94 -2.14 -0.94
CA ARG A 65 -8.04 -1.91 -1.88
C ARG A 65 -7.85 -2.54 -3.25
N TYR A 66 -6.68 -3.15 -3.51
CA TYR A 66 -6.39 -3.83 -4.77
C TYR A 66 -5.57 -5.10 -4.52
N ILE A 67 -6.03 -6.24 -5.00
CA ILE A 67 -5.38 -7.53 -4.81
C ILE A 67 -5.13 -8.20 -6.16
N LEU A 68 -3.85 -8.51 -6.43
CA LEU A 68 -3.43 -9.40 -7.49
C LEU A 68 -3.09 -10.78 -6.91
N TYR A 69 -3.52 -11.82 -7.61
CA TYR A 69 -3.10 -13.20 -7.34
C TYR A 69 -2.74 -13.88 -8.66
N GLU A 70 -1.55 -14.47 -8.72
CA GLU A 70 -1.00 -15.09 -9.94
C GLU A 70 -1.09 -14.17 -11.18
N GLY A 71 -0.79 -12.88 -10.97
CA GLY A 71 -0.78 -11.85 -12.02
C GLY A 71 -2.17 -11.42 -12.50
N LYS A 72 -3.25 -11.88 -11.88
CA LYS A 72 -4.63 -11.50 -12.22
C LYS A 72 -5.29 -10.73 -11.09
N LYS A 73 -6.13 -9.77 -11.45
CA LYS A 73 -6.94 -9.02 -10.47
C LYS A 73 -7.94 -9.98 -9.81
N LEU A 74 -7.74 -10.21 -8.50
CA LEU A 74 -8.61 -11.03 -7.68
C LEU A 74 -9.71 -10.18 -7.02
N TYR A 75 -9.33 -8.99 -6.54
CA TYR A 75 -10.23 -8.07 -5.86
C TYR A 75 -9.82 -6.63 -6.14
N SER A 76 -10.80 -5.73 -6.23
CA SER A 76 -10.54 -4.29 -6.23
C SER A 76 -11.74 -3.51 -5.70
N ARG A 77 -11.47 -2.40 -5.01
CA ARG A 77 -12.49 -1.48 -4.49
C ARG A 77 -12.04 -0.04 -4.78
N ALA A 78 -12.39 0.44 -5.97
CA ALA A 78 -12.14 1.82 -6.33
C ALA A 78 -13.01 2.79 -5.50
N PHE A 79 -12.58 4.04 -5.42
CA PHE A 79 -13.45 5.11 -4.93
C PHE A 79 -14.65 5.27 -5.87
N THR A 80 -15.81 5.54 -5.30
CA THR A 80 -16.96 5.99 -6.09
C THR A 80 -16.68 7.43 -6.58
N LYS A 81 -17.46 7.85 -7.59
CA LYS A 81 -17.36 9.23 -8.08
C LYS A 81 -17.62 10.24 -6.95
N GLU A 82 -18.61 9.98 -6.12
CA GLU A 82 -18.97 10.83 -4.98
C GLU A 82 -17.82 10.93 -3.97
N GLN A 83 -17.12 9.81 -3.70
CA GLN A 83 -15.94 9.80 -2.83
C GLN A 83 -14.79 10.59 -3.45
N LEU A 84 -14.51 10.42 -4.74
CA LEU A 84 -13.46 11.19 -5.42
C LEU A 84 -13.76 12.69 -5.40
N ASP A 85 -14.98 13.09 -5.78
CA ASP A 85 -15.41 14.49 -5.77
C ASP A 85 -15.29 15.10 -4.36
N TYR A 86 -15.65 14.33 -3.32
CA TYR A 86 -15.53 14.73 -1.93
C TYR A 86 -14.07 14.93 -1.51
N TYR A 87 -13.18 13.97 -1.81
CA TYR A 87 -11.77 14.08 -1.45
C TYR A 87 -11.07 15.22 -2.20
N VAL A 88 -11.35 15.37 -3.49
CA VAL A 88 -10.84 16.51 -4.29
C VAL A 88 -11.27 17.83 -3.69
N HIS A 89 -12.56 17.98 -3.34
CA HIS A 89 -13.05 19.21 -2.71
C HIS A 89 -12.33 19.52 -1.38
N LYS A 90 -12.10 18.51 -0.54
CA LYS A 90 -11.32 18.68 0.71
C LYS A 90 -9.86 19.04 0.45
N LEU A 91 -9.22 18.42 -0.55
CA LEU A 91 -7.85 18.77 -0.95
C LEU A 91 -7.75 20.24 -1.37
N ASP A 92 -8.71 20.74 -2.15
CA ASP A 92 -8.80 22.15 -2.56
C ASP A 92 -8.97 23.07 -1.36
N GLN A 93 -9.88 22.73 -0.44
CA GLN A 93 -10.08 23.52 0.80
C GLN A 93 -8.80 23.57 1.64
N GLY A 94 -8.09 22.45 1.77
CA GLY A 94 -6.83 22.34 2.51
C GLY A 94 -5.61 22.88 1.76
N LYS A 95 -5.72 23.22 0.47
CA LYS A 95 -4.61 23.56 -0.43
C LYS A 95 -3.52 22.48 -0.42
N LEU A 96 -3.95 21.23 -0.45
CA LEU A 96 -3.10 20.06 -0.40
C LEU A 96 -2.82 19.54 -1.81
N GLY A 97 -1.56 19.13 -2.05
CA GLY A 97 -1.23 18.29 -3.19
C GLY A 97 -1.59 16.83 -2.92
N ALA A 98 -1.85 16.07 -3.96
CA ALA A 98 -2.10 14.64 -3.83
C ALA A 98 -1.61 13.86 -5.05
N MET A 99 -1.34 12.57 -4.84
CA MET A 99 -1.14 11.59 -5.88
C MET A 99 -2.22 10.52 -5.74
N PHE A 100 -3.21 10.50 -6.64
CA PHE A 100 -4.20 9.43 -6.68
C PHE A 100 -3.66 8.22 -7.43
N VAL A 101 -3.87 7.04 -6.89
CA VAL A 101 -3.27 5.79 -7.39
C VAL A 101 -4.34 4.89 -8.01
N SER A 102 -4.10 4.47 -9.26
CA SER A 102 -4.84 3.46 -10.00
C SER A 102 -4.04 2.15 -10.09
N ASP A 103 -4.55 1.17 -10.83
CA ASP A 103 -3.84 -0.11 -11.04
C ASP A 103 -2.65 0.02 -12.01
N ASP A 104 -2.69 0.94 -12.97
CA ASP A 104 -1.67 1.13 -13.99
C ASP A 104 -1.10 2.57 -14.07
N LYS A 105 -1.69 3.51 -13.34
CA LYS A 105 -1.34 4.94 -13.39
C LYS A 105 -1.47 5.64 -12.05
N ALA A 106 -0.87 6.83 -11.95
CA ALA A 106 -0.99 7.75 -10.83
C ALA A 106 -1.31 9.16 -11.33
N LEU A 107 -2.35 9.77 -10.78
CA LEU A 107 -2.75 11.14 -11.10
C LEU A 107 -1.99 12.11 -10.21
N LYS A 108 -1.33 13.08 -10.84
CA LYS A 108 -0.73 14.24 -10.16
C LYS A 108 -1.81 15.30 -9.91
N TYR A 109 -2.00 15.67 -8.65
CA TYR A 109 -2.99 16.67 -8.27
C TYR A 109 -2.35 17.77 -7.43
N HIS A 110 -2.29 19.00 -7.95
CA HIS A 110 -1.70 20.19 -7.31
C HIS A 110 -0.29 19.98 -6.73
N LEU A 111 0.55 19.21 -7.41
CA LEU A 111 1.93 18.97 -7.02
C LEU A 111 2.84 20.15 -7.43
N ASN A 112 3.88 20.39 -6.65
CA ASN A 112 4.95 21.30 -7.07
C ASN A 112 5.99 20.55 -7.93
N GLN A 113 6.84 21.31 -8.62
CA GLN A 113 7.82 20.75 -9.55
C GLN A 113 8.77 19.70 -8.90
N LYS A 114 9.17 19.91 -7.63
CA LYS A 114 10.02 18.93 -6.93
C LYS A 114 9.28 17.62 -6.71
N GLN A 115 8.03 17.68 -6.25
CA GLN A 115 7.19 16.50 -6.04
C GLN A 115 6.95 15.73 -7.34
N GLU A 116 6.68 16.43 -8.45
CA GLU A 116 6.54 15.79 -9.76
C GLU A 116 7.81 15.06 -10.19
N VAL A 117 8.98 15.69 -10.08
CA VAL A 117 10.27 15.07 -10.41
C VAL A 117 10.57 13.85 -9.53
N ASP A 118 10.24 13.91 -8.25
CA ASP A 118 10.45 12.77 -7.34
C ASP A 118 9.52 11.60 -7.69
N LEU A 119 8.25 11.86 -8.04
CA LEU A 119 7.33 10.84 -8.50
C LEU A 119 7.72 10.25 -9.87
N GLU A 120 8.22 11.06 -10.80
CA GLU A 120 8.72 10.58 -12.10
C GLU A 120 9.88 9.58 -11.92
N LYS A 121 10.78 9.84 -10.98
CA LYS A 121 11.88 8.91 -10.68
C LYS A 121 11.39 7.61 -10.05
N GLU A 122 10.37 7.69 -9.21
CA GLU A 122 9.88 6.55 -8.43
C GLU A 122 8.97 5.65 -9.28
N TYR A 123 8.01 6.23 -9.97
CA TYR A 123 6.95 5.51 -10.68
C TYR A 123 7.19 5.36 -12.19
N GLY A 124 7.98 6.25 -12.80
CA GLY A 124 8.13 6.37 -14.25
C GLY A 124 7.11 7.34 -14.85
N ILE A 125 7.58 8.19 -15.78
CA ILE A 125 6.75 9.23 -16.41
C ILE A 125 5.56 8.64 -17.18
N GLU A 126 5.72 7.43 -17.71
CA GLU A 126 4.69 6.71 -18.45
C GLU A 126 3.46 6.32 -17.63
N HIS A 127 3.60 6.30 -16.31
CA HIS A 127 2.51 6.02 -15.37
C HIS A 127 1.84 7.27 -14.83
N LEU A 128 2.40 8.47 -15.06
CA LEU A 128 1.87 9.71 -14.51
C LEU A 128 0.87 10.36 -15.45
N VAL A 129 -0.29 10.76 -14.93
CA VAL A 129 -1.37 11.40 -15.68
C VAL A 129 -1.87 12.67 -14.96
N ASP A 130 -2.56 13.53 -15.73
CA ASP A 130 -3.14 14.80 -15.24
C ASP A 130 -4.68 14.81 -15.32
N SER A 131 -5.31 13.65 -15.64
CA SER A 131 -6.77 13.52 -15.74
C SER A 131 -7.34 12.59 -14.69
N LEU A 132 -8.42 13.01 -14.03
CA LEU A 132 -9.17 12.26 -13.01
C LEU A 132 -10.13 11.22 -13.64
N GLU A 133 -9.73 10.59 -14.74
CA GLU A 133 -10.52 9.59 -15.44
C GLU A 133 -10.08 8.18 -15.08
N GLY A 134 -11.04 7.34 -14.69
CA GLY A 134 -10.83 5.93 -14.36
C GLY A 134 -10.98 5.62 -12.88
N ASP A 135 -10.57 4.42 -12.51
CA ASP A 135 -10.66 3.89 -11.17
C ASP A 135 -9.43 4.30 -10.35
N PHE A 136 -9.64 4.92 -9.21
CA PHE A 136 -8.59 5.21 -8.23
C PHE A 136 -8.90 4.49 -6.92
N TYR A 137 -7.85 3.98 -6.26
CA TYR A 137 -7.98 3.09 -5.11
C TYR A 137 -7.51 3.72 -3.80
N THR A 138 -6.54 4.61 -3.87
CA THR A 138 -5.99 5.35 -2.73
C THR A 138 -5.39 6.66 -3.22
N PHE A 139 -4.95 7.49 -2.29
CA PHE A 139 -4.12 8.65 -2.61
C PHE A 139 -3.14 8.95 -1.48
N ASP A 140 -1.99 9.50 -1.85
CA ASP A 140 -1.04 10.09 -0.93
C ASP A 140 -1.25 11.61 -0.92
N MET A 141 -1.13 12.23 0.26
CA MET A 141 -1.20 13.67 0.41
C MET A 141 0.18 14.27 0.60
N PHE A 142 0.36 15.47 0.06
CA PHE A 142 1.55 16.29 0.25
C PHE A 142 1.17 17.59 0.95
N TYR A 143 1.87 17.94 2.02
CA TYR A 143 1.53 19.06 2.88
C TYR A 143 2.78 19.83 3.34
N GLN A 144 2.59 21.09 3.74
CA GLN A 144 3.64 21.90 4.34
C GLN A 144 3.64 21.86 5.88
N SER A 145 2.50 21.52 6.47
CA SER A 145 2.31 21.35 7.92
C SER A 145 1.32 20.24 8.19
N GLN A 146 1.59 19.39 9.17
CA GLN A 146 0.67 18.30 9.57
C GLN A 146 -0.74 18.77 9.90
N THR A 147 -0.90 20.00 10.38
CA THR A 147 -2.23 20.55 10.66
C THR A 147 -3.13 20.66 9.42
N MET A 148 -2.53 20.68 8.22
CA MET A 148 -3.30 20.77 6.96
C MET A 148 -4.09 19.49 6.68
N VAL A 149 -3.59 18.32 7.11
CA VAL A 149 -4.26 17.02 6.87
C VAL A 149 -5.35 16.71 7.89
N GLU A 150 -5.46 17.49 8.98
CA GLU A 150 -6.48 17.32 10.02
C GLU A 150 -7.92 17.36 9.49
N ILE A 151 -8.15 18.00 8.34
CA ILE A 151 -9.47 18.03 7.69
C ILE A 151 -9.97 16.64 7.27
N PHE A 152 -9.08 15.65 7.18
CA PHE A 152 -9.38 14.27 6.78
C PHE A 152 -9.44 13.28 7.95
N LYS A 153 -9.15 13.70 9.18
CA LYS A 153 -9.02 12.80 10.34
C LYS A 153 -10.26 11.96 10.66
N GLU A 154 -11.44 12.41 10.26
CA GLU A 154 -12.69 11.69 10.49
C GLU A 154 -13.05 10.75 9.31
N ASP A 155 -12.38 10.90 8.17
CA ASP A 155 -12.69 10.17 6.94
C ASP A 155 -11.64 9.10 6.62
N LEU A 156 -10.39 9.36 7.02
CA LEU A 156 -9.23 8.57 6.62
C LEU A 156 -8.34 8.23 7.81
N ILE A 157 -7.71 7.08 7.72
CA ILE A 157 -6.52 6.74 8.50
C ILE A 157 -5.33 7.37 7.78
N ILE A 158 -4.63 8.28 8.45
CA ILE A 158 -3.50 9.02 7.90
C ILE A 158 -2.21 8.44 8.49
N ASN A 159 -1.36 7.90 7.63
CA ASN A 159 -0.05 7.36 8.01
C ASN A 159 1.03 8.35 7.57
N ASP A 160 1.50 9.14 8.51
CA ASP A 160 2.54 10.15 8.27
C ASP A 160 3.91 9.51 7.97
N HIS A 161 4.61 10.01 6.98
CA HIS A 161 5.94 9.54 6.60
C HIS A 161 7.05 10.20 7.43
N GLY A 162 6.87 10.28 8.75
CA GLY A 162 7.90 10.79 9.67
C GLY A 162 8.15 12.30 9.55
N GLY A 163 7.13 13.08 9.22
CA GLY A 163 7.22 14.54 9.09
C GLY A 163 7.90 15.00 7.79
N MET A 164 8.04 14.13 6.79
CA MET A 164 8.66 14.47 5.48
C MET A 164 7.74 15.31 4.58
N GLY A 165 6.57 15.73 5.06
CA GLY A 165 5.61 16.52 4.29
C GLY A 165 4.75 15.69 3.35
N SER A 166 4.62 14.40 3.61
CA SER A 166 3.72 13.49 2.90
C SER A 166 3.14 12.42 3.84
N CYS A 167 2.00 11.88 3.47
CA CYS A 167 1.37 10.75 4.15
C CYS A 167 0.61 9.89 3.15
N ASP A 168 0.53 8.59 3.40
CA ASP A 168 -0.41 7.72 2.73
C ASP A 168 -1.75 7.67 3.46
N CYS A 169 -2.81 7.40 2.73
CA CYS A 169 -4.16 7.41 3.24
C CYS A 169 -4.83 6.06 3.06
N SER A 170 -5.47 5.58 4.13
CA SER A 170 -6.37 4.43 4.08
C SER A 170 -7.78 4.86 4.45
N THR A 171 -8.78 4.25 3.84
CA THR A 171 -10.15 4.45 4.30
C THR A 171 -10.38 3.72 5.61
N ILE A 172 -11.25 4.27 6.47
CA ILE A 172 -11.61 3.64 7.75
C ILE A 172 -12.22 2.24 7.55
N GLU A 173 -12.92 2.05 6.43
CA GLU A 173 -13.66 0.82 6.13
C GLU A 173 -12.80 -0.32 5.56
N PHE A 174 -11.60 -0.01 5.04
CA PHE A 174 -10.80 -1.00 4.32
C PHE A 174 -9.31 -0.67 4.40
N ASP A 175 -8.53 -1.55 4.99
CA ASP A 175 -7.10 -1.44 5.23
C ASP A 175 -6.34 -2.72 4.84
N LYS A 176 -5.04 -2.79 5.10
CA LYS A 176 -4.21 -3.98 4.86
C LYS A 176 -4.78 -5.23 5.55
N GLY A 177 -5.34 -5.09 6.75
CA GLY A 177 -5.92 -6.19 7.52
C GLY A 177 -7.17 -6.76 6.87
N SER A 178 -8.07 -5.90 6.40
CA SER A 178 -9.28 -6.31 5.69
C SER A 178 -8.96 -7.16 4.45
N ALA A 179 -7.89 -6.81 3.71
CA ALA A 179 -7.44 -7.58 2.56
C ALA A 179 -6.86 -8.95 2.97
N ILE A 180 -6.13 -9.00 4.10
CA ILE A 180 -5.62 -10.27 4.65
C ILE A 180 -6.78 -11.17 5.06
N ALA A 181 -7.77 -10.64 5.80
CA ALA A 181 -8.96 -11.40 6.19
C ALA A 181 -9.69 -11.97 4.98
N TYR A 182 -9.85 -11.17 3.91
CA TYR A 182 -10.40 -11.64 2.63
C TYR A 182 -9.59 -12.80 2.03
N LEU A 183 -8.26 -12.72 2.00
CA LEU A 183 -7.42 -13.79 1.44
C LEU A 183 -7.40 -15.05 2.31
N LEU A 184 -7.44 -14.93 3.63
CA LEU A 184 -7.55 -16.07 4.54
C LEU A 184 -8.85 -16.84 4.30
N ASP A 185 -9.97 -16.12 4.14
CA ASP A 185 -11.26 -16.72 3.79
C ASP A 185 -11.22 -17.34 2.39
N TYR A 186 -10.71 -16.62 1.39
CA TYR A 186 -10.61 -17.09 0.01
C TYR A 186 -9.80 -18.38 -0.14
N PHE A 187 -8.70 -18.53 0.61
CA PHE A 187 -7.86 -19.72 0.58
C PHE A 187 -8.24 -20.77 1.64
N HIS A 188 -9.22 -20.50 2.48
CA HIS A 188 -9.60 -21.35 3.63
C HIS A 188 -8.41 -21.66 4.54
N ILE A 189 -7.57 -20.65 4.83
CA ILE A 189 -6.39 -20.74 5.68
C ILE A 189 -6.72 -20.16 7.06
N ASP A 190 -6.46 -20.93 8.11
CA ASP A 190 -6.58 -20.47 9.49
C ASP A 190 -5.52 -19.42 9.83
N LYS A 191 -5.89 -18.45 10.69
CA LYS A 191 -4.96 -17.42 11.19
C LYS A 191 -3.69 -17.99 11.80
N ASP A 192 -3.75 -19.15 12.45
CA ASP A 192 -2.59 -19.83 13.04
C ASP A 192 -1.55 -20.28 11.97
N ASN A 193 -1.91 -20.30 10.71
CA ASN A 193 -1.01 -20.59 9.59
C ASN A 193 -0.64 -19.34 8.79
N ALA A 194 -1.00 -18.16 9.28
CA ALA A 194 -0.74 -16.87 8.65
C ALA A 194 0.34 -16.08 9.40
N TYR A 195 1.25 -15.48 8.64
CA TYR A 195 2.40 -14.71 9.12
C TYR A 195 2.40 -13.33 8.46
N ALA A 196 2.66 -12.27 9.22
CA ALA A 196 2.84 -10.93 8.68
C ALA A 196 4.15 -10.31 9.18
N PHE A 197 4.85 -9.62 8.29
CA PHE A 197 6.09 -8.91 8.56
C PHE A 197 5.89 -7.42 8.23
N GLY A 198 6.21 -6.54 9.16
CA GLY A 198 5.96 -5.11 9.01
C GLY A 198 6.74 -4.26 10.01
N ASP A 199 6.76 -2.95 9.78
CA ASP A 199 7.46 -2.00 10.65
C ASP A 199 6.68 -0.69 10.89
N GLY A 200 5.67 -0.37 10.07
CA GLY A 200 4.93 0.87 10.11
C GLY A 200 3.60 0.82 10.88
N TYR A 201 3.01 1.99 11.12
CA TYR A 201 1.70 2.10 11.78
C TYR A 201 0.57 1.40 11.01
N ASN A 202 0.61 1.40 9.67
CA ASN A 202 -0.37 0.75 8.81
C ASN A 202 -0.29 -0.79 8.87
N ASP A 203 0.81 -1.35 9.42
CA ASP A 203 1.00 -2.80 9.56
C ASP A 203 0.30 -3.38 10.80
N GLN A 204 -0.11 -2.55 11.75
CA GLN A 204 -0.93 -3.01 12.88
C GLN A 204 -2.18 -3.75 12.42
N ALA A 205 -2.81 -3.28 11.33
CA ALA A 205 -3.96 -3.94 10.75
C ALA A 205 -3.62 -5.36 10.26
N MET A 206 -2.44 -5.56 9.66
CA MET A 206 -1.98 -6.89 9.25
C MET A 206 -1.80 -7.82 10.46
N PHE A 207 -1.16 -7.33 11.53
CA PHE A 207 -0.85 -8.13 12.72
C PHE A 207 -2.10 -8.61 13.47
N ARG A 208 -3.20 -7.82 13.42
CA ARG A 208 -4.49 -8.23 14.00
C ARG A 208 -5.16 -9.40 13.28
N GLU A 209 -4.84 -9.59 12.00
CA GLU A 209 -5.49 -10.58 11.15
C GLU A 209 -4.71 -11.89 11.00
N VAL A 210 -3.50 -11.99 11.54
CA VAL A 210 -2.66 -13.18 11.48
C VAL A 210 -2.39 -13.77 12.86
N GLY A 211 -2.05 -15.05 12.93
CA GLY A 211 -1.61 -15.70 14.18
C GLY A 211 -0.17 -15.33 14.56
N HIS A 212 0.64 -14.91 13.59
CA HIS A 212 2.05 -14.61 13.79
C HIS A 212 2.44 -13.27 13.17
N GLY A 213 2.37 -12.18 13.95
CA GLY A 213 2.93 -10.88 13.60
C GLY A 213 4.41 -10.81 13.95
N ILE A 214 5.25 -10.40 13.02
CA ILE A 214 6.70 -10.27 13.19
C ILE A 214 7.08 -8.81 12.93
N ALA A 215 7.32 -8.05 14.01
CA ALA A 215 7.81 -6.69 13.93
C ALA A 215 9.30 -6.69 13.55
N MET A 216 9.67 -5.82 12.62
CA MET A 216 11.06 -5.61 12.21
C MET A 216 11.84 -4.88 13.31
N GLY A 217 13.17 -5.00 13.32
CA GLY A 217 14.01 -4.36 14.33
C GLY A 217 13.98 -2.81 14.32
N ASN A 218 13.46 -2.22 13.25
CA ASN A 218 13.20 -0.78 13.08
C ASN A 218 11.72 -0.41 13.23
N ALA A 219 10.88 -1.34 13.66
CA ALA A 219 9.45 -1.12 13.76
C ALA A 219 9.09 -0.05 14.80
N VAL A 220 7.93 0.59 14.57
CA VAL A 220 7.35 1.51 15.56
C VAL A 220 6.97 0.77 16.84
N ASP A 221 7.05 1.45 17.99
CA ASP A 221 6.88 0.83 19.34
C ASP A 221 5.53 0.16 19.56
N VAL A 222 4.54 0.45 18.74
CA VAL A 222 3.18 -0.11 18.88
C VAL A 222 2.98 -1.46 18.18
N LEU A 223 3.94 -1.93 17.38
CA LEU A 223 3.98 -3.25 16.76
C LEU A 223 4.71 -4.25 17.66
#